data_f0e711ba60f3361d2e05439497ef1081
#
_entry.id   f0e711ba60f3361d2e05439497ef1081
#
_cell.length_a   1.000
_cell.length_b   1.000
_cell.length_c   1.000
_cell.angle_alpha   90.00
_cell.angle_beta   90.00
_cell.angle_gamma   90.00
#
_symmetry.space_group_name_H-M   'P 1'
#
loop_
_entity.id
_entity.type
_entity.pdbx_description
1 polymer ?
#
loop_
_entity_poly.entity_id
_entity_poly.type
_entity_poly.pdbx_seq_one_letter_code
_entity_poly.pdbx_strand_id
1 'polypeptide(L)'
;DPQYGDPVLVAGDLMAMFNDRPEVRAVMSYFSSGASVQNWLRDGGAISPHNDSNLDWYGDDIERGVGEIILNATSLRFDASDLMPGEVGAGSFWRGMTDFVAGTVDLDTAMAEIDAAWPNR
;
A
#
# COMPACT_ATOMS: atom_id res chain seq x y z
N ASP A 1 13.04 15.97 7.53
CA ASP A 1 14.24 16.02 8.37
C ASP A 1 15.38 15.32 7.62
N PRO A 2 16.47 16.06 7.23
CA PRO A 2 17.54 15.52 6.41
C PRO A 2 18.23 14.27 6.97
N GLN A 3 18.20 14.05 8.29
CA GLN A 3 18.80 12.86 8.90
C GLN A 3 18.07 11.55 8.55
N TYR A 4 16.83 11.62 8.11
CA TYR A 4 16.01 10.46 7.74
C TYR A 4 15.93 10.24 6.23
N GLY A 5 16.56 11.11 5.43
CA GLY A 5 16.46 11.10 3.97
C GLY A 5 15.06 11.49 3.48
N ASP A 6 14.68 10.93 2.33
CA ASP A 6 13.36 11.12 1.73
C ASP A 6 12.53 9.82 1.84
N PRO A 7 11.98 9.52 3.04
CA PRO A 7 11.18 8.31 3.23
C PRO A 7 9.80 8.49 2.60
N VAL A 8 9.31 7.44 1.96
CA VAL A 8 7.96 7.38 1.40
C VAL A 8 7.15 6.33 2.16
N LEU A 9 5.95 6.70 2.57
CA LEU A 9 4.99 5.77 3.13
C LEU A 9 4.34 4.99 1.98
N VAL A 10 4.34 3.67 2.10
CA VAL A 10 3.76 2.77 1.09
C VAL A 10 2.87 1.72 1.75
N ALA A 11 1.83 1.35 1.03
CA ALA A 11 1.07 0.12 1.23
C ALA A 11 0.95 -0.58 -0.11
N GLY A 12 0.63 -1.86 -0.13
CA GLY A 12 0.50 -2.56 -1.40
C GLY A 12 0.03 -4.00 -1.25
N ASP A 13 -0.42 -4.53 -2.36
CA ASP A 13 -0.79 -5.94 -2.46
C ASP A 13 0.45 -6.82 -2.47
N LEU A 14 0.41 -7.89 -1.70
CA LEU A 14 1.51 -8.84 -1.57
C LEU A 14 1.16 -10.14 -2.30
N MET A 15 2.12 -10.65 -3.06
CA MET A 15 2.01 -11.94 -3.71
C MET A 15 2.94 -12.96 -3.02
N ALA A 16 2.41 -14.12 -2.67
CA ALA A 16 3.17 -15.18 -2.03
C ALA A 16 3.03 -16.51 -2.78
N MET A 17 4.10 -17.29 -2.77
CA MET A 17 4.13 -18.63 -3.34
C MET A 17 3.80 -19.65 -2.25
N PHE A 18 2.70 -20.42 -2.42
CA PHE A 18 2.26 -21.46 -1.50
C PHE A 18 2.55 -22.88 -1.99
N ASN A 19 3.05 -23.03 -3.22
CA ASN A 19 3.43 -24.30 -3.80
C ASN A 19 4.65 -24.10 -4.70
N ASP A 20 5.68 -24.90 -4.48
CA ASP A 20 6.96 -24.82 -5.18
C ASP A 20 6.96 -25.71 -6.43
N ARG A 21 6.23 -25.32 -7.46
CA ARG A 21 6.20 -25.97 -8.78
C ARG A 21 6.79 -25.07 -9.86
N PRO A 22 7.33 -25.61 -10.94
CA PRO A 22 7.90 -24.82 -12.03
C PRO A 22 6.95 -23.77 -12.60
N GLU A 23 5.67 -24.10 -12.73
CA GLU A 23 4.64 -23.19 -13.25
C GLU A 23 4.39 -22.02 -12.30
N VAL A 24 4.35 -22.28 -10.99
CA VAL A 24 4.20 -21.24 -9.98
C VAL A 24 5.41 -20.33 -9.94
N ARG A 25 6.62 -20.90 -10.02
CA ARG A 25 7.85 -20.11 -10.11
C ARG A 25 7.86 -19.24 -11.36
N ALA A 26 7.40 -19.74 -12.51
CA ALA A 26 7.32 -18.96 -13.75
C ALA A 26 6.37 -17.77 -13.61
N VAL A 27 5.21 -17.96 -12.99
CA VAL A 27 4.25 -16.88 -12.71
C VAL A 27 4.85 -15.85 -11.75
N MET A 28 5.46 -16.30 -10.64
CA MET A 28 6.12 -15.39 -9.68
C MET A 28 7.26 -14.61 -10.32
N SER A 29 8.06 -15.26 -11.17
CA SER A 29 9.13 -14.61 -11.93
C SER A 29 8.58 -13.54 -12.88
N TYR A 30 7.47 -13.82 -13.56
CA TYR A 30 6.81 -12.82 -14.41
C TYR A 30 6.35 -11.60 -13.59
N PHE A 31 5.64 -11.83 -12.48
CA PHE A 31 5.17 -10.76 -11.62
C PHE A 31 6.27 -10.01 -10.85
N SER A 32 7.50 -10.51 -10.85
CA SER A 32 8.67 -9.83 -10.29
C SER A 32 9.33 -8.83 -11.25
N SER A 33 8.74 -8.59 -12.42
CA SER A 33 9.26 -7.66 -13.43
C SER A 33 8.30 -6.50 -13.68
N GLY A 34 8.83 -5.32 -13.98
CA GLY A 34 8.02 -4.16 -14.35
C GLY A 34 7.15 -4.39 -15.58
N ALA A 35 7.60 -5.22 -16.52
CA ALA A 35 6.81 -5.58 -17.70
C ALA A 35 5.44 -6.21 -17.37
N SER A 36 5.33 -6.89 -16.22
CA SER A 36 4.07 -7.52 -15.79
C SER A 36 2.94 -6.53 -15.52
N VAL A 37 3.29 -5.32 -15.11
CA VAL A 37 2.32 -4.27 -14.73
C VAL A 37 2.15 -3.19 -15.79
N GLN A 38 2.89 -3.26 -16.90
CA GLN A 38 2.90 -2.22 -17.95
C GLN A 38 1.50 -1.83 -18.45
N ASN A 39 0.65 -2.82 -18.74
CA ASN A 39 -0.70 -2.53 -19.21
C ASN A 39 -1.57 -1.91 -18.13
N TRP A 40 -1.41 -2.36 -16.90
CA TRP A 40 -2.12 -1.81 -15.74
C TRP A 40 -1.73 -0.35 -15.48
N LEU A 41 -0.44 0.00 -15.56
CA LEU A 41 0.01 1.39 -15.44
C LEU A 41 -0.57 2.27 -16.55
N ARG A 42 -0.73 1.73 -17.76
CA ARG A 42 -1.33 2.46 -18.88
C ARG A 42 -2.83 2.72 -18.68
N ASP A 43 -3.52 1.72 -18.15
CA ASP A 43 -4.97 1.80 -17.92
C ASP A 43 -5.32 2.61 -16.65
N GLY A 44 -4.33 2.86 -15.77
CA GLY A 44 -4.46 3.59 -14.52
C GLY A 44 -4.89 2.73 -13.32
N GLY A 45 -4.76 3.29 -12.12
CA GLY A 45 -5.15 2.66 -10.87
C GLY A 45 -4.07 1.80 -10.21
N ALA A 46 -2.82 1.87 -10.68
CA ALA A 46 -1.70 1.16 -10.07
C ALA A 46 -0.41 1.98 -10.09
N ILE A 47 0.41 1.80 -9.07
CA ILE A 47 1.78 2.33 -9.02
C ILE A 47 2.74 1.14 -8.95
N SER A 48 3.75 1.13 -9.80
CA SER A 48 4.69 0.01 -9.88
C SER A 48 5.69 0.01 -8.71
N PRO A 49 5.89 -1.13 -8.05
CA PRO A 49 6.97 -1.30 -7.07
C PRO A 49 8.31 -1.69 -7.71
N HIS A 50 8.37 -1.82 -9.04
CA HIS A 50 9.53 -2.37 -9.75
C HIS A 50 10.47 -1.29 -10.24
N ASN A 51 11.76 -1.42 -9.94
CA ASN A 51 12.80 -0.48 -10.36
C ASN A 51 13.06 -0.48 -11.88
N ASP A 52 12.64 -1.51 -12.59
CA ASP A 52 12.74 -1.65 -14.04
C ASP A 52 11.50 -1.15 -14.79
N SER A 53 10.55 -0.52 -14.09
CA SER A 53 9.39 0.11 -14.70
C SER A 53 9.78 1.43 -15.38
N ASN A 54 9.19 1.67 -16.55
CA ASN A 54 9.36 2.93 -17.25
C ASN A 54 8.22 3.90 -16.91
N LEU A 55 8.57 5.12 -16.50
CA LEU A 55 7.60 6.17 -16.19
C LEU A 55 6.70 6.55 -17.38
N ASP A 56 7.14 6.30 -18.62
CA ASP A 56 6.35 6.54 -19.83
C ASP A 56 5.21 5.52 -20.02
N TRP A 57 5.14 4.47 -19.19
CA TRP A 57 4.02 3.53 -19.21
C TRP A 57 2.77 4.06 -18.52
N TYR A 58 2.90 5.04 -17.63
CA TYR A 58 1.76 5.64 -16.94
C TYR A 58 0.88 6.42 -17.91
N GLY A 59 -0.41 6.16 -17.88
CA GLY A 59 -1.41 6.86 -18.68
C GLY A 59 -1.83 8.22 -18.12
N ASP A 60 -1.43 8.52 -16.88
CA ASP A 60 -1.81 9.71 -16.13
C ASP A 60 -0.60 10.39 -15.50
N ASP A 61 -0.55 11.73 -15.54
CA ASP A 61 0.58 12.52 -15.05
C ASP A 61 0.70 12.48 -13.51
N ILE A 62 -0.41 12.31 -12.79
CA ILE A 62 -0.41 12.23 -11.32
C ILE A 62 0.20 10.90 -10.90
N GLU A 63 -0.26 9.78 -11.47
CA GLU A 63 0.27 8.44 -11.20
C GLU A 63 1.74 8.34 -11.61
N ARG A 64 2.11 8.94 -12.74
CA ARG A 64 3.53 9.04 -13.16
C ARG A 64 4.37 9.77 -12.11
N GLY A 65 3.88 10.91 -11.58
CA GLY A 65 4.57 11.65 -10.52
C GLY A 65 4.72 10.84 -9.23
N VAL A 66 3.72 10.07 -8.84
CA VAL A 66 3.81 9.15 -7.70
C VAL A 66 4.82 8.04 -7.95
N GLY A 67 4.82 7.45 -9.15
CA GLY A 67 5.83 6.47 -9.58
C GLY A 67 7.26 7.02 -9.51
N GLU A 68 7.46 8.27 -9.94
CA GLU A 68 8.75 8.94 -9.85
C GLU A 68 9.20 9.16 -8.39
N ILE A 69 8.28 9.53 -7.49
CA ILE A 69 8.56 9.66 -6.06
C ILE A 69 9.03 8.32 -5.48
N ILE A 70 8.37 7.22 -5.81
CA ILE A 70 8.73 5.88 -5.32
C ILE A 70 10.10 5.44 -5.86
N LEU A 71 10.37 5.64 -7.15
CA LEU A 71 11.65 5.29 -7.76
C LEU A 71 12.84 6.07 -7.17
N ASN A 72 12.62 7.31 -6.75
CA ASN A 72 13.63 8.17 -6.17
C ASN A 72 13.70 8.08 -4.63
N ALA A 73 12.80 7.34 -3.99
CA ALA A 73 12.77 7.22 -2.53
C ALA A 73 14.05 6.58 -2.00
N THR A 74 14.64 7.18 -0.97
CA THR A 74 15.83 6.64 -0.30
C THR A 74 15.48 5.55 0.71
N SER A 75 14.25 5.52 1.18
CA SER A 75 13.72 4.48 2.05
C SER A 75 12.20 4.38 1.93
N LEU A 76 11.69 3.19 2.12
CA LEU A 76 10.26 2.93 2.18
C LEU A 76 9.85 2.59 3.62
N ARG A 77 8.66 3.05 4.02
CA ARG A 77 8.02 2.70 5.29
C ARG A 77 6.67 2.09 4.98
N PHE A 78 6.47 0.88 5.47
CA PHE A 78 5.18 0.22 5.32
C PHE A 78 4.12 0.92 6.18
N ASP A 79 2.90 1.01 5.68
CA ASP A 79 1.80 1.66 6.38
C ASP A 79 1.55 0.97 7.74
N ALA A 80 1.56 1.77 8.80
CA ALA A 80 1.35 1.26 10.15
C ALA A 80 -0.07 0.74 10.38
N SER A 81 -1.06 1.21 9.62
CA SER A 81 -2.43 0.69 9.70
C SER A 81 -2.51 -0.78 9.33
N ASP A 82 -1.71 -1.21 8.33
CA ASP A 82 -1.61 -2.61 7.92
C ASP A 82 -0.85 -3.49 8.93
N LEU A 83 -0.10 -2.87 9.84
CA LEU A 83 0.61 -3.56 10.92
C LEU A 83 -0.19 -3.65 12.23
N MET A 84 -1.37 -3.03 12.29
CA MET A 84 -2.26 -3.13 13.44
C MET A 84 -2.83 -4.56 13.56
N PRO A 85 -3.20 -5.02 14.76
CA PRO A 85 -4.02 -6.21 14.92
C PRO A 85 -5.26 -6.12 14.02
N GLY A 86 -5.66 -7.24 13.37
CA GLY A 86 -6.76 -7.23 12.41
C GLY A 86 -8.08 -6.67 12.95
N GLU A 87 -8.36 -6.93 14.24
CA GLU A 87 -9.53 -6.39 14.95
C GLU A 87 -9.49 -4.86 15.10
N VAL A 88 -8.29 -4.27 15.11
CA VAL A 88 -8.11 -2.82 15.11
C VAL A 88 -8.04 -2.27 13.70
N GLY A 89 -7.03 -2.62 12.91
CA GLY A 89 -6.78 -2.03 11.59
C GLY A 89 -7.93 -2.22 10.62
N ALA A 90 -8.27 -3.48 10.29
CA ALA A 90 -9.38 -3.81 9.40
C ALA A 90 -10.76 -3.71 10.10
N GLY A 91 -10.80 -3.68 11.42
CA GLY A 91 -12.01 -3.63 12.23
C GLY A 91 -12.36 -2.22 12.69
N SER A 92 -12.03 -1.89 13.95
CA SER A 92 -12.48 -0.67 14.62
C SER A 92 -11.93 0.61 13.98
N PHE A 93 -10.66 0.62 13.54
CA PHE A 93 -10.05 1.79 12.90
C PHE A 93 -10.76 2.12 11.58
N TRP A 94 -10.90 1.14 10.69
CA TRP A 94 -11.57 1.34 9.41
C TRP A 94 -13.02 1.81 9.58
N ARG A 95 -13.77 1.13 10.45
CA ARG A 95 -15.16 1.49 10.74
C ARG A 95 -15.25 2.89 11.37
N GLY A 96 -14.48 3.16 12.44
CA GLY A 96 -14.51 4.44 13.14
C GLY A 96 -14.19 5.61 12.23
N MET A 97 -13.17 5.49 11.37
CA MET A 97 -12.83 6.54 10.42
C MET A 97 -13.91 6.72 9.34
N THR A 98 -14.50 5.64 8.85
CA THR A 98 -15.60 5.71 7.88
C THR A 98 -16.83 6.39 8.49
N ASP A 99 -17.20 6.04 9.70
CA ASP A 99 -18.35 6.60 10.40
C ASP A 99 -18.13 8.08 10.76
N PHE A 100 -16.91 8.45 11.16
CA PHE A 100 -16.54 9.85 11.39
C PHE A 100 -16.65 10.68 10.11
N VAL A 101 -16.09 10.22 9.00
CA VAL A 101 -16.17 10.92 7.71
C VAL A 101 -17.61 11.01 7.20
N ALA A 102 -18.44 9.99 7.44
CA ALA A 102 -19.87 10.00 7.12
C ALA A 102 -20.70 10.90 8.05
N GLY A 103 -20.12 11.40 9.16
CA GLY A 103 -20.80 12.23 10.15
C GLY A 103 -21.79 11.47 11.04
N THR A 104 -21.65 10.15 11.15
CA THR A 104 -22.51 9.29 11.99
C THR A 104 -22.04 9.18 13.43
N VAL A 105 -20.73 9.41 13.66
CA VAL A 105 -20.12 9.50 14.99
C VAL A 105 -19.20 10.72 15.07
N ASP A 106 -19.00 11.26 16.27
CA ASP A 106 -18.00 12.30 16.50
C ASP A 106 -16.59 11.71 16.64
N LEU A 107 -15.55 12.57 16.57
CA LEU A 107 -14.16 12.14 16.63
C LEU A 107 -13.82 11.46 17.93
N ASP A 108 -14.28 12.00 19.07
CA ASP A 108 -13.94 11.47 20.40
C ASP A 108 -14.52 10.07 20.58
N THR A 109 -15.74 9.84 20.11
CA THR A 109 -16.39 8.52 20.12
C THR A 109 -15.62 7.54 19.21
N ALA A 110 -15.29 7.94 17.98
CA ALA A 110 -14.53 7.09 17.07
C ALA A 110 -13.17 6.69 17.64
N MET A 111 -12.43 7.64 18.23
CA MET A 111 -11.13 7.37 18.82
C MET A 111 -11.23 6.47 20.05
N ALA A 112 -12.24 6.67 20.90
CA ALA A 112 -12.45 5.83 22.09
C ALA A 112 -12.79 4.37 21.71
N GLU A 113 -13.58 4.16 20.67
CA GLU A 113 -13.90 2.81 20.17
C GLU A 113 -12.68 2.11 19.55
N ILE A 114 -11.82 2.86 18.83
CA ILE A 114 -10.57 2.33 18.28
C ILE A 114 -9.64 1.92 19.42
N ASP A 115 -9.44 2.78 20.42
CA ASP A 115 -8.58 2.49 21.56
C ASP A 115 -9.07 1.28 22.36
N ALA A 116 -10.38 1.16 22.57
CA ALA A 116 -10.97 0.03 23.28
C ALA A 116 -10.82 -1.31 22.56
N ALA A 117 -10.61 -1.31 21.25
CA ALA A 117 -10.44 -2.52 20.47
C ALA A 117 -9.00 -3.08 20.49
N TRP A 118 -8.03 -2.34 21.06
CA TRP A 118 -6.67 -2.86 21.14
C TRP A 118 -6.60 -4.05 22.12
N PRO A 119 -5.99 -5.17 21.71
CA PRO A 119 -5.82 -6.30 22.59
C PRO A 119 -5.01 -5.91 23.83
N ASN A 120 -5.43 -6.35 25.00
CA ASN A 120 -4.69 -6.12 26.24
C ASN A 120 -3.25 -6.60 26.09
N ARG A 121 -2.29 -5.71 26.30
CA ARG A 121 -0.85 -6.00 26.31
C ARG A 121 -0.43 -6.65 27.61
#